data_3ebee9f0bfff5699a55f7f279f0e3c07
#
_entry.id   3ebee9f0bfff5699a55f7f279f0e3c07
#
_cell.length_a   1.000
_cell.length_b   1.000
_cell.length_c   1.000
_cell.angle_alpha   90.00
_cell.angle_beta   90.00
_cell.angle_gamma   90.00
#
_symmetry.space_group_name_H-M   'P 1'
#
loop_
_entity.id
_entity.type
_entity.pdbx_description
1 polymer ?
#
loop_
_entity_poly.entity_id
_entity_poly.type
_entity_poly.pdbx_seq_one_letter_code
_entity_poly.pdbx_strand_id
1 'polypeptide(L)'
;MKHFLSALLCLALFAGRAIPRENTVTKLEFSCILPAHDKLSMTLQDWCRDLERRSGWTIRANFYPGGILTPAAQIFDSVSTGIADVGFGPMGVTPGRFPLSEVMEQPLGIDSAVTMTKLSNDFFRAFRPRELEQVKVLFFLSASPGLLHTKRPVRRLEDLQGMKVRCLGGNAAKVLKALGAVPIIIPTGDTYDALRKGIVDGVVAAWDSLETLKWGEILPYTTVSQYSSIGAPGLVVMNRAKWDSLPPGTQQIIDSMSVEYADKLSRLWDEKDRNTIKKWTARNHVSIYLNREEEKRWAEAVLPLYEALVKQKSARGLPAVEALEFCKNWVRNNAKR
;
A
#
# COMPACT_ATOMS: atom_id res chain seq x y z
N MET A 1 -0.65 94.86 9.86
CA MET A 1 -2.05 94.42 10.01
C MET A 1 -2.10 92.96 9.62
N LYS A 2 -2.53 92.16 10.50
CA LYS A 2 -2.35 90.70 10.57
C LYS A 2 -3.40 89.95 9.76
N HIS A 3 -3.00 88.96 8.94
CA HIS A 3 -3.89 87.95 8.45
C HIS A 3 -3.36 86.58 8.80
N PHE A 4 -4.09 85.89 9.70
CA PHE A 4 -3.94 84.48 10.05
C PHE A 4 -4.53 83.61 8.96
N LEU A 5 -3.73 82.71 8.39
CA LEU A 5 -4.22 81.67 7.53
C LEU A 5 -4.24 80.36 8.35
N SER A 6 -5.44 79.87 8.64
CA SER A 6 -5.65 78.55 9.24
C SER A 6 -5.50 77.45 8.19
N ALA A 7 -4.49 76.62 8.35
CA ALA A 7 -4.36 75.39 7.53
C ALA A 7 -5.18 74.27 8.17
N LEU A 8 -6.22 73.81 7.50
CA LEU A 8 -7.05 72.65 7.86
C LEU A 8 -6.33 71.40 7.39
N LEU A 9 -5.81 70.61 8.33
CA LEU A 9 -5.16 69.35 8.03
C LEU A 9 -6.22 68.26 7.91
N CYS A 10 -6.59 67.84 6.72
CA CYS A 10 -7.46 66.68 6.43
C CYS A 10 -6.64 65.39 6.63
N LEU A 11 -6.77 64.72 7.75
CA LEU A 11 -6.30 63.35 7.96
C LEU A 11 -7.26 62.41 7.23
N ALA A 12 -6.87 61.97 6.04
CA ALA A 12 -7.56 60.91 5.33
C ALA A 12 -7.22 59.57 5.98
N LEU A 13 -8.15 59.04 6.76
CA LEU A 13 -8.10 57.66 7.29
C LEU A 13 -8.23 56.70 6.07
N PHE A 14 -7.11 56.21 5.58
CA PHE A 14 -7.06 55.00 4.74
C PHE A 14 -7.46 53.79 5.59
N ALA A 15 -8.77 53.56 5.70
CA ALA A 15 -9.28 52.27 6.11
C ALA A 15 -8.88 51.26 5.02
N GLY A 16 -7.79 50.53 5.24
CA GLY A 16 -7.39 49.44 4.37
C GLY A 16 -8.53 48.43 4.30
N ARG A 17 -9.33 48.50 3.25
CA ARG A 17 -10.25 47.43 2.88
C ARG A 17 -9.38 46.19 2.64
N ALA A 18 -9.42 45.22 3.57
CA ALA A 18 -8.94 43.88 3.29
C ALA A 18 -9.67 43.39 2.05
N ILE A 19 -8.96 43.30 0.93
CA ILE A 19 -9.45 42.67 -0.27
C ILE A 19 -9.78 41.22 0.16
N PRO A 20 -11.01 40.72 -0.01
CA PRO A 20 -11.31 39.32 0.23
C PRO A 20 -10.34 38.52 -0.64
N ARG A 21 -9.49 37.71 -0.01
CA ARG A 21 -8.71 36.71 -0.73
C ARG A 21 -9.77 35.86 -1.46
N GLU A 22 -9.83 35.97 -2.78
CA GLU A 22 -10.57 34.98 -3.58
C GLU A 22 -10.16 33.60 -3.07
N ASN A 23 -11.11 32.86 -2.52
CA ASN A 23 -10.89 31.48 -2.13
C ASN A 23 -10.66 30.67 -3.42
N THR A 24 -9.44 30.70 -3.94
CA THR A 24 -9.06 29.88 -5.09
C THR A 24 -9.18 28.42 -4.70
N VAL A 25 -10.15 27.73 -5.29
CA VAL A 25 -10.38 26.31 -5.07
C VAL A 25 -9.19 25.52 -5.62
N THR A 26 -8.47 24.82 -4.74
CA THR A 26 -7.38 23.94 -5.13
C THR A 26 -7.94 22.61 -5.62
N LYS A 27 -7.58 22.22 -6.85
CA LYS A 27 -7.94 20.90 -7.41
C LYS A 27 -6.87 19.88 -7.10
N LEU A 28 -7.29 18.65 -6.76
CA LEU A 28 -6.45 17.49 -6.57
C LEU A 28 -6.90 16.35 -7.50
N GLU A 29 -5.96 15.77 -8.22
CA GLU A 29 -6.16 14.61 -9.08
C GLU A 29 -5.66 13.36 -8.34
N PHE A 30 -6.59 12.47 -7.91
CA PHE A 30 -6.26 11.26 -7.16
C PHE A 30 -6.30 10.02 -8.05
N SER A 31 -5.15 9.42 -8.33
CA SER A 31 -5.02 8.16 -9.06
C SER A 31 -5.06 6.96 -8.11
N CYS A 32 -5.96 6.03 -8.37
CA CYS A 32 -6.13 4.79 -7.58
C CYS A 32 -6.13 3.56 -8.49
N ILE A 33 -5.36 2.53 -8.13
CA ILE A 33 -5.28 1.30 -8.92
C ILE A 33 -6.46 0.35 -8.70
N LEU A 34 -7.21 0.51 -7.62
CA LEU A 34 -8.33 -0.37 -7.28
C LEU A 34 -9.53 -0.10 -8.19
N PRO A 35 -10.26 -1.16 -8.62
CA PRO A 35 -11.47 -1.00 -9.43
C PRO A 35 -12.53 -0.13 -8.75
N ALA A 36 -13.33 0.61 -9.55
CA ALA A 36 -14.33 1.55 -9.02
C ALA A 36 -15.37 0.91 -8.08
N HIS A 37 -15.72 -0.36 -8.32
CA HIS A 37 -16.69 -1.10 -7.52
C HIS A 37 -16.09 -1.73 -6.24
N ASP A 38 -14.78 -1.65 -6.04
CA ASP A 38 -14.14 -2.16 -4.84
C ASP A 38 -14.43 -1.26 -3.64
N LYS A 39 -14.80 -1.85 -2.50
CA LYS A 39 -15.13 -1.10 -1.27
C LYS A 39 -13.99 -0.22 -0.77
N LEU A 40 -12.74 -0.66 -0.93
CA LEU A 40 -11.56 0.15 -0.58
C LEU A 40 -11.45 1.37 -1.49
N SER A 41 -11.66 1.18 -2.80
CA SER A 41 -11.70 2.27 -3.79
C SER A 41 -12.79 3.29 -3.45
N MET A 42 -14.01 2.81 -3.15
CA MET A 42 -15.12 3.67 -2.73
C MET A 42 -14.80 4.43 -1.44
N THR A 43 -14.13 3.77 -0.47
CA THR A 43 -13.71 4.42 0.78
C THR A 43 -12.60 5.45 0.55
N LEU A 44 -11.69 5.24 -0.40
CA LEU A 44 -10.72 6.27 -0.82
C LEU A 44 -11.40 7.45 -1.54
N GLN A 45 -12.47 7.18 -2.28
CA GLN A 45 -13.31 8.26 -2.84
C GLN A 45 -14.04 9.03 -1.74
N ASP A 46 -14.47 8.35 -0.65
CA ASP A 46 -15.03 9.03 0.52
C ASP A 46 -13.99 9.90 1.23
N TRP A 47 -12.71 9.50 1.25
CA TRP A 47 -11.62 10.36 1.72
C TRP A 47 -11.58 11.68 0.94
N CYS A 48 -11.73 11.63 -0.39
CA CYS A 48 -11.81 12.84 -1.22
C CYS A 48 -12.99 13.74 -0.81
N ARG A 49 -14.19 13.18 -0.67
CA ARG A 49 -15.41 13.91 -0.26
C ARG A 49 -15.28 14.51 1.15
N ASP A 50 -14.69 13.75 2.07
CA ASP A 50 -14.45 14.20 3.43
C ASP A 50 -13.43 15.35 3.47
N LEU A 51 -12.38 15.27 2.63
CA LEU A 51 -11.42 16.36 2.51
C LEU A 51 -12.08 17.64 1.97
N GLU A 52 -12.90 17.54 0.92
CA GLU A 52 -13.68 18.66 0.40
C GLU A 52 -14.53 19.34 1.49
N ARG A 53 -15.27 18.52 2.25
CA ARG A 53 -16.14 19.00 3.33
C ARG A 53 -15.34 19.62 4.49
N ARG A 54 -14.29 18.92 4.98
CA ARG A 54 -13.48 19.37 6.14
C ARG A 54 -12.64 20.62 5.81
N SER A 55 -12.25 20.80 4.54
CA SER A 55 -11.55 21.99 4.07
C SER A 55 -12.49 23.21 3.82
N GLY A 56 -13.79 23.08 4.11
CA GLY A 56 -14.75 24.14 3.79
C GLY A 56 -14.86 24.40 2.30
N TRP A 57 -14.72 23.36 1.48
CA TRP A 57 -14.81 23.37 0.02
C TRP A 57 -13.70 24.17 -0.69
N THR A 58 -12.62 24.50 0.01
CA THR A 58 -11.42 25.11 -0.59
C THR A 58 -10.59 24.11 -1.39
N ILE A 59 -10.82 22.80 -1.18
CA ILE A 59 -10.27 21.69 -1.98
C ILE A 59 -11.41 21.08 -2.81
N ARG A 60 -11.07 20.64 -4.04
CA ARG A 60 -11.87 19.76 -4.88
C ARG A 60 -11.01 18.60 -5.34
N ALA A 61 -11.47 17.36 -5.16
CA ALA A 61 -10.69 16.17 -5.48
C ALA A 61 -11.40 15.31 -6.53
N ASN A 62 -10.76 15.14 -7.68
CA ASN A 62 -11.19 14.21 -8.71
C ASN A 62 -10.57 12.86 -8.44
N PHE A 63 -11.38 11.80 -8.37
CA PHE A 63 -10.93 10.44 -8.06
C PHE A 63 -10.96 9.56 -9.32
N TYR A 64 -9.83 8.93 -9.66
CA TYR A 64 -9.65 8.09 -10.84
C TYR A 64 -9.32 6.65 -10.42
N PRO A 65 -10.33 5.76 -10.31
CA PRO A 65 -10.15 4.36 -9.95
C PRO A 65 -9.64 3.51 -11.11
N GLY A 66 -9.20 2.28 -10.83
CA GLY A 66 -8.87 1.27 -11.84
C GLY A 66 -7.58 1.52 -12.62
N GLY A 67 -6.74 2.45 -12.18
CA GLY A 67 -5.50 2.77 -12.88
C GLY A 67 -5.68 3.55 -14.18
N ILE A 68 -6.86 4.19 -14.39
CA ILE A 68 -7.17 4.91 -15.64
C ILE A 68 -6.36 6.19 -15.82
N LEU A 69 -5.98 6.87 -14.72
CA LEU A 69 -5.10 8.02 -14.80
C LEU A 69 -3.64 7.60 -14.94
N THR A 70 -3.20 6.65 -14.08
CA THR A 70 -1.85 6.11 -14.12
C THR A 70 -1.85 4.63 -13.72
N PRO A 71 -1.16 3.75 -14.48
CA PRO A 71 -1.07 2.34 -14.13
C PRO A 71 -0.23 2.11 -12.86
N ALA A 72 -0.39 0.96 -12.20
CA ALA A 72 0.20 0.64 -10.91
C ALA A 72 1.72 0.90 -10.83
N ALA A 73 2.48 0.51 -11.84
CA ALA A 73 3.93 0.69 -11.88
C ALA A 73 4.38 2.16 -12.02
N GLN A 74 3.47 3.06 -12.36
CA GLN A 74 3.77 4.48 -12.61
C GLN A 74 3.18 5.41 -11.52
N ILE A 75 2.42 4.89 -10.56
CA ILE A 75 1.74 5.71 -9.53
C ILE A 75 2.72 6.64 -8.81
N PHE A 76 3.82 6.10 -8.30
CA PHE A 76 4.77 6.88 -7.52
C PHE A 76 5.42 7.98 -8.38
N ASP A 77 5.87 7.64 -9.58
CA ASP A 77 6.52 8.60 -10.48
C ASP A 77 5.53 9.65 -10.98
N SER A 78 4.28 9.28 -11.26
CA SER A 78 3.23 10.23 -11.64
C SER A 78 2.92 11.24 -10.54
N VAL A 79 2.93 10.82 -9.28
CA VAL A 79 2.76 11.72 -8.14
C VAL A 79 4.00 12.59 -7.94
N SER A 80 5.22 12.01 -8.01
CA SER A 80 6.45 12.79 -7.82
C SER A 80 6.63 13.87 -8.88
N THR A 81 6.19 13.62 -10.12
CA THR A 81 6.27 14.57 -11.25
C THR A 81 5.04 15.48 -11.39
N GLY A 82 3.97 15.28 -10.60
CA GLY A 82 2.77 16.12 -10.62
C GLY A 82 1.76 15.78 -11.73
N ILE A 83 1.85 14.61 -12.38
CA ILE A 83 0.80 14.10 -13.29
C ILE A 83 -0.45 13.76 -12.47
N ALA A 84 -0.29 13.20 -11.28
CA ALA A 84 -1.32 13.08 -10.28
C ALA A 84 -0.90 13.84 -9.01
N ASP A 85 -1.86 14.46 -8.31
CA ASP A 85 -1.58 15.13 -7.04
C ASP A 85 -1.52 14.15 -5.87
N VAL A 86 -2.36 13.12 -5.90
CA VAL A 86 -2.41 12.03 -4.91
C VAL A 86 -2.45 10.69 -5.64
N GLY A 87 -1.82 9.68 -5.07
CA GLY A 87 -1.82 8.34 -5.66
C GLY A 87 -1.84 7.24 -4.62
N PHE A 88 -2.55 6.14 -4.93
CA PHE A 88 -2.52 4.89 -4.18
C PHE A 88 -2.06 3.73 -5.05
N GLY A 89 -1.02 3.03 -4.60
CA GLY A 89 -0.52 1.83 -5.28
C GLY A 89 0.39 0.98 -4.39
N PRO A 90 0.59 -0.32 -4.74
CA PRO A 90 1.49 -1.21 -4.03
C PRO A 90 2.95 -0.93 -4.37
N MET A 91 3.85 -1.08 -3.40
CA MET A 91 5.30 -0.87 -3.61
C MET A 91 5.93 -1.99 -4.43
N GLY A 92 5.50 -3.24 -4.22
CA GLY A 92 6.11 -4.42 -4.82
C GLY A 92 6.03 -4.52 -6.35
N VAL A 93 5.25 -3.66 -7.02
CA VAL A 93 5.17 -3.61 -8.50
C VAL A 93 6.36 -2.91 -9.15
N THR A 94 7.18 -2.20 -8.38
CA THR A 94 8.39 -1.50 -8.84
C THR A 94 9.62 -1.97 -8.06
N PRO A 95 10.12 -3.20 -8.29
CA PRO A 95 11.24 -3.76 -7.54
C PRO A 95 12.48 -2.88 -7.62
N GLY A 96 13.14 -2.65 -6.47
CA GLY A 96 14.34 -1.82 -6.36
C GLY A 96 14.08 -0.32 -6.24
N ARG A 97 12.84 0.14 -6.44
CA ARG A 97 12.45 1.56 -6.30
C ARG A 97 12.49 2.04 -4.84
N PHE A 98 12.16 1.16 -3.91
CA PHE A 98 12.07 1.45 -2.48
C PHE A 98 13.04 0.58 -1.67
N PRO A 99 14.36 0.78 -1.84
CA PRO A 99 15.36 -0.19 -1.41
C PRO A 99 15.36 -0.48 0.09
N LEU A 100 15.11 0.49 0.98
CA LEU A 100 15.03 0.21 2.41
C LEU A 100 13.66 -0.36 2.78
N SER A 101 12.59 0.17 2.20
CA SER A 101 11.22 -0.24 2.49
C SER A 101 10.90 -1.67 2.04
N GLU A 102 11.63 -2.22 1.04
CA GLU A 102 11.53 -3.63 0.63
C GLU A 102 11.78 -4.64 1.76
N VAL A 103 12.37 -4.20 2.88
CA VAL A 103 12.52 -5.03 4.09
C VAL A 103 11.16 -5.48 4.63
N MET A 104 10.14 -4.64 4.50
CA MET A 104 8.77 -4.97 4.96
C MET A 104 8.07 -6.02 4.09
N GLU A 105 8.55 -6.28 2.87
CA GLU A 105 8.01 -7.32 1.98
C GLU A 105 8.52 -8.72 2.32
N GLN A 106 9.40 -8.86 3.31
CA GLN A 106 9.88 -10.18 3.72
C GLN A 106 8.76 -10.96 4.41
N PRO A 107 8.84 -12.31 4.40
CA PRO A 107 7.92 -13.16 5.17
C PRO A 107 8.13 -12.97 6.68
N LEU A 108 7.46 -11.99 7.27
CA LEU A 108 7.61 -11.60 8.68
C LEU A 108 6.59 -12.29 9.61
N GLY A 109 5.75 -13.17 9.08
CA GLY A 109 4.70 -13.83 9.87
C GLY A 109 3.50 -12.93 10.18
N ILE A 110 3.28 -11.90 9.38
CA ILE A 110 2.10 -11.02 9.48
C ILE A 110 0.91 -11.72 8.85
N ASP A 111 -0.26 -11.57 9.44
CA ASP A 111 -1.49 -12.28 9.04
C ASP A 111 -2.65 -11.36 8.66
N SER A 112 -2.50 -10.04 8.81
CA SER A 112 -3.59 -9.10 8.60
C SER A 112 -3.16 -7.79 7.95
N ALA A 113 -4.08 -7.14 7.24
CA ALA A 113 -3.88 -5.82 6.67
C ALA A 113 -3.69 -4.75 7.75
N VAL A 114 -4.40 -4.85 8.88
CA VAL A 114 -4.23 -3.95 10.03
C VAL A 114 -2.82 -4.01 10.57
N THR A 115 -2.30 -5.22 10.82
CA THR A 115 -0.94 -5.41 11.33
C THR A 115 0.11 -4.90 10.34
N MET A 116 -0.04 -5.23 9.05
CA MET A 116 0.87 -4.78 8.00
C MET A 116 0.85 -3.26 7.81
N THR A 117 -0.34 -2.64 7.82
CA THR A 117 -0.51 -1.18 7.72
C THR A 117 0.15 -0.47 8.90
N LYS A 118 -0.05 -0.95 10.13
CA LYS A 118 0.58 -0.38 11.33
C LYS A 118 2.09 -0.49 11.28
N LEU A 119 2.63 -1.68 10.98
CA LEU A 119 4.06 -1.87 10.82
C LEU A 119 4.63 -0.88 9.79
N SER A 120 4.00 -0.77 8.62
CA SER A 120 4.49 0.09 7.54
C SER A 120 4.51 1.57 7.92
N ASN A 121 3.49 2.06 8.63
CA ASN A 121 3.47 3.44 9.11
C ASN A 121 4.48 3.67 10.24
N ASP A 122 4.69 2.71 11.16
CA ASP A 122 5.69 2.80 12.22
C ASP A 122 7.12 2.73 11.65
N PHE A 123 7.34 1.86 10.68
CA PHE A 123 8.59 1.79 9.94
C PHE A 123 8.95 3.13 9.28
N PHE A 124 7.98 3.74 8.57
CA PHE A 124 8.18 5.04 7.95
C PHE A 124 8.50 6.13 8.99
N ARG A 125 7.85 6.14 10.15
CA ARG A 125 8.16 7.08 11.23
C ARG A 125 9.57 6.89 11.79
N ALA A 126 10.00 5.64 11.95
CA ALA A 126 11.30 5.30 12.51
C ALA A 126 12.47 5.61 11.57
N PHE A 127 12.34 5.27 10.30
CA PHE A 127 13.46 5.30 9.34
C PHE A 127 13.43 6.46 8.36
N ARG A 128 12.27 7.04 8.07
CA ARG A 128 12.10 8.10 7.07
C ARG A 128 12.91 7.83 5.79
N PRO A 129 12.61 6.72 5.07
CA PRO A 129 13.43 6.27 3.96
C PRO A 129 13.61 7.34 2.89
N ARG A 130 14.87 7.58 2.46
CA ARG A 130 15.20 8.62 1.46
C ARG A 130 14.48 8.43 0.13
N GLU A 131 14.20 7.19 -0.25
CA GLU A 131 13.44 6.88 -1.46
C GLU A 131 12.03 7.48 -1.51
N LEU A 132 11.51 7.97 -0.37
CA LEU A 132 10.18 8.58 -0.24
C LEU A 132 10.23 10.12 -0.09
N GLU A 133 11.41 10.75 -0.07
CA GLU A 133 11.56 12.20 0.13
C GLU A 133 10.94 13.04 -1.00
N GLN A 134 10.83 12.49 -2.21
CA GLN A 134 10.26 13.17 -3.38
C GLN A 134 8.75 13.43 -3.27
N VAL A 135 8.07 12.80 -2.32
CA VAL A 135 6.65 12.92 -2.10
C VAL A 135 6.33 13.21 -0.63
N LYS A 136 5.12 13.68 -0.36
CA LYS A 136 4.55 13.60 1.00
C LYS A 136 3.87 12.24 1.13
N VAL A 137 4.39 11.39 1.97
CA VAL A 137 3.67 10.17 2.38
C VAL A 137 2.51 10.60 3.27
N LEU A 138 1.28 10.31 2.85
CA LEU A 138 0.08 10.54 3.66
C LEU A 138 -0.06 9.40 4.66
N PHE A 139 -0.11 8.17 4.17
CA PHE A 139 -0.12 6.97 5.00
C PHE A 139 0.23 5.74 4.17
N PHE A 140 0.66 4.68 4.86
CA PHE A 140 0.67 3.36 4.26
C PHE A 140 -0.70 2.72 4.42
N LEU A 141 -1.14 2.06 3.36
CA LEU A 141 -2.29 1.19 3.34
C LEU A 141 -1.85 -0.13 2.71
N SER A 142 -1.68 -1.12 3.54
CA SER A 142 -1.13 -2.41 3.11
C SER A 142 -2.24 -3.45 3.00
N ALA A 143 -2.17 -4.28 1.97
CA ALA A 143 -2.98 -5.49 1.90
C ALA A 143 -2.58 -6.45 3.02
N SER A 144 -3.45 -7.40 3.34
CA SER A 144 -3.01 -8.60 4.05
C SER A 144 -1.95 -9.33 3.23
N PRO A 145 -1.02 -10.00 3.89
CA PRO A 145 0.07 -10.68 3.20
C PRO A 145 -0.42 -11.70 2.19
N GLY A 146 0.30 -11.81 1.08
CA GLY A 146 -0.02 -12.76 0.03
C GLY A 146 0.20 -14.19 0.48
N LEU A 147 -0.82 -15.02 0.34
CA LEU A 147 -0.81 -16.45 0.59
C LEU A 147 -0.75 -17.23 -0.73
N LEU A 148 -0.41 -18.51 -0.63
CA LEU A 148 -0.33 -19.39 -1.79
C LEU A 148 -1.70 -20.02 -2.08
N HIS A 149 -2.36 -19.62 -3.16
CA HIS A 149 -3.61 -20.21 -3.65
C HIS A 149 -3.33 -21.08 -4.87
N THR A 150 -3.79 -22.35 -4.86
CA THR A 150 -3.39 -23.35 -5.86
C THR A 150 -4.52 -24.23 -6.36
N LYS A 151 -4.33 -24.81 -7.56
CA LYS A 151 -5.23 -25.82 -8.15
C LYS A 151 -5.09 -27.20 -7.49
N ARG A 152 -3.91 -27.48 -6.92
CA ARG A 152 -3.59 -28.74 -6.22
C ARG A 152 -3.18 -28.41 -4.78
N PRO A 153 -3.45 -29.28 -3.80
CA PRO A 153 -3.05 -29.05 -2.43
C PRO A 153 -1.52 -28.98 -2.29
N VAL A 154 -1.01 -28.01 -1.56
CA VAL A 154 0.40 -27.87 -1.17
C VAL A 154 0.50 -28.04 0.32
N ARG A 155 1.07 -29.17 0.78
CA ARG A 155 1.20 -29.55 2.19
C ARG A 155 2.65 -29.61 2.64
N ARG A 156 3.59 -29.67 1.69
CA ARG A 156 5.03 -29.79 1.92
C ARG A 156 5.82 -29.18 0.77
N LEU A 157 7.10 -28.91 0.97
CA LEU A 157 7.96 -28.26 -0.03
C LEU A 157 8.00 -29.02 -1.37
N GLU A 158 7.95 -30.35 -1.33
CA GLU A 158 7.97 -31.18 -2.52
C GLU A 158 6.78 -30.92 -3.44
N ASP A 159 5.63 -30.53 -2.88
CA ASP A 159 4.44 -30.23 -3.65
C ASP A 159 4.59 -28.95 -4.50
N LEU A 160 5.55 -28.06 -4.13
CA LEU A 160 5.87 -26.85 -4.88
C LEU A 160 6.87 -27.03 -6.01
N GLN A 161 7.60 -28.18 -6.04
CA GLN A 161 8.65 -28.38 -7.01
C GLN A 161 8.13 -28.29 -8.46
N GLY A 162 8.65 -27.30 -9.21
CA GLY A 162 8.27 -27.04 -10.57
C GLY A 162 6.87 -26.45 -10.79
N MET A 163 6.09 -26.21 -9.71
CA MET A 163 4.77 -25.59 -9.79
C MET A 163 4.89 -24.14 -10.29
N LYS A 164 4.16 -23.82 -11.36
CA LYS A 164 4.13 -22.46 -11.92
C LYS A 164 3.19 -21.58 -11.10
N VAL A 165 3.76 -20.64 -10.35
CA VAL A 165 2.99 -19.78 -9.47
C VAL A 165 3.10 -18.32 -9.91
N ARG A 166 1.95 -17.72 -10.19
CA ARG A 166 1.88 -16.29 -10.54
C ARG A 166 2.23 -15.42 -9.34
N CYS A 167 3.03 -14.40 -9.59
CA CYS A 167 3.28 -13.31 -8.67
C CYS A 167 3.43 -11.98 -9.42
N LEU A 168 3.56 -10.86 -8.67
CA LEU A 168 3.82 -9.54 -9.25
C LEU A 168 5.33 -9.25 -9.47
N GLY A 169 6.19 -10.18 -9.11
CA GLY A 169 7.65 -10.03 -9.17
C GLY A 169 8.29 -9.73 -7.82
N GLY A 170 9.44 -9.05 -7.83
CA GLY A 170 10.11 -8.60 -6.61
C GLY A 170 10.47 -9.72 -5.62
N ASN A 171 10.21 -9.48 -4.34
CA ASN A 171 10.48 -10.45 -3.28
C ASN A 171 9.59 -11.70 -3.38
N ALA A 172 8.36 -11.57 -3.86
CA ALA A 172 7.47 -12.71 -4.07
C ALA A 172 8.09 -13.76 -5.01
N ALA A 173 8.70 -13.32 -6.12
CA ALA A 173 9.36 -14.24 -7.04
C ALA A 173 10.57 -14.93 -6.39
N LYS A 174 11.35 -14.23 -5.56
CA LYS A 174 12.49 -14.80 -4.84
C LYS A 174 12.04 -15.86 -3.83
N VAL A 175 11.00 -15.55 -3.04
CA VAL A 175 10.43 -16.48 -2.05
C VAL A 175 9.90 -17.73 -2.75
N LEU A 176 9.10 -17.61 -3.81
CA LEU A 176 8.60 -18.74 -4.57
C LEU A 176 9.72 -19.63 -5.10
N LYS A 177 10.77 -19.01 -5.66
CA LYS A 177 11.94 -19.74 -6.16
C LYS A 177 12.68 -20.48 -5.03
N ALA A 178 12.86 -19.86 -3.87
CA ALA A 178 13.49 -20.48 -2.72
C ALA A 178 12.69 -21.69 -2.20
N LEU A 179 11.36 -21.63 -2.29
CA LEU A 179 10.47 -22.73 -1.93
C LEU A 179 10.34 -23.82 -3.03
N GLY A 180 11.04 -23.68 -4.17
CA GLY A 180 11.06 -24.68 -5.26
C GLY A 180 10.02 -24.47 -6.35
N ALA A 181 9.18 -23.45 -6.27
CA ALA A 181 8.23 -23.10 -7.32
C ALA A 181 8.91 -22.33 -8.48
N VAL A 182 8.22 -22.29 -9.62
CA VAL A 182 8.59 -21.48 -10.79
C VAL A 182 7.74 -20.21 -10.79
N PRO A 183 8.29 -19.05 -10.40
CA PRO A 183 7.56 -17.80 -10.40
C PRO A 183 7.27 -17.32 -11.83
N ILE A 184 6.02 -16.98 -12.12
CA ILE A 184 5.59 -16.41 -13.39
C ILE A 184 5.04 -15.01 -13.14
N ILE A 185 5.66 -14.00 -13.74
CA ILE A 185 5.25 -12.61 -13.56
C ILE A 185 4.14 -12.29 -14.55
N ILE A 186 2.93 -12.10 -14.06
CA ILE A 186 1.73 -11.79 -14.86
C ILE A 186 0.96 -10.64 -14.17
N PRO A 187 0.56 -9.59 -14.92
CA PRO A 187 -0.32 -8.54 -14.40
C PRO A 187 -1.63 -9.10 -13.82
N THR A 188 -2.20 -8.40 -12.85
CA THR A 188 -3.40 -8.87 -12.15
C THR A 188 -4.58 -9.12 -13.11
N GLY A 189 -4.78 -8.24 -14.10
CA GLY A 189 -5.87 -8.35 -15.08
C GLY A 189 -5.80 -9.62 -15.95
N ASP A 190 -4.59 -10.09 -16.25
CA ASP A 190 -4.38 -11.25 -17.15
C ASP A 190 -4.37 -12.59 -16.40
N THR A 191 -4.39 -12.54 -15.06
CA THR A 191 -4.17 -13.72 -14.21
C THR A 191 -5.31 -14.73 -14.31
N TYR A 192 -6.57 -14.28 -14.39
CA TYR A 192 -7.73 -15.19 -14.51
C TYR A 192 -7.63 -16.06 -15.76
N ASP A 193 -7.31 -15.47 -16.90
CA ASP A 193 -7.13 -16.18 -18.17
C ASP A 193 -5.92 -17.11 -18.14
N ALA A 194 -4.80 -16.69 -17.52
CA ALA A 194 -3.64 -17.55 -17.35
C ALA A 194 -3.95 -18.78 -16.50
N LEU A 195 -4.74 -18.62 -15.43
CA LEU A 195 -5.23 -19.73 -14.61
C LEU A 195 -6.14 -20.66 -15.42
N ARG A 196 -7.12 -20.12 -16.14
CA ARG A 196 -8.04 -20.93 -16.97
C ARG A 196 -7.30 -21.73 -18.05
N LYS A 197 -6.33 -21.12 -18.71
CA LYS A 197 -5.53 -21.76 -19.77
C LYS A 197 -4.46 -22.71 -19.23
N GLY A 198 -4.28 -22.84 -17.90
CA GLY A 198 -3.25 -23.70 -17.31
C GLY A 198 -1.81 -23.19 -17.49
N ILE A 199 -1.64 -21.90 -17.80
CA ILE A 199 -0.31 -21.27 -17.87
C ILE A 199 0.34 -21.25 -16.49
N VAL A 200 -0.47 -21.08 -15.43
CA VAL A 200 -0.06 -21.14 -14.04
C VAL A 200 -0.95 -22.10 -13.23
N ASP A 201 -0.36 -22.70 -12.20
CA ASP A 201 -0.98 -23.66 -11.29
C ASP A 201 -1.53 -23.00 -10.02
N GLY A 202 -1.11 -21.78 -9.75
CA GLY A 202 -1.50 -21.03 -8.57
C GLY A 202 -1.04 -19.58 -8.62
N VAL A 203 -1.35 -18.87 -7.54
CA VAL A 203 -1.00 -17.45 -7.37
C VAL A 203 -0.56 -17.17 -5.93
N VAL A 204 0.26 -16.14 -5.73
CA VAL A 204 0.45 -15.50 -4.43
C VAL A 204 -0.39 -14.22 -4.40
N ALA A 205 -1.32 -14.15 -3.45
CA ALA A 205 -2.23 -13.02 -3.28
C ALA A 205 -2.87 -13.00 -1.87
N ALA A 206 -3.50 -11.88 -1.50
CA ALA A 206 -4.35 -11.79 -0.34
C ALA A 206 -5.67 -12.59 -0.55
N TRP A 207 -6.33 -12.94 0.54
CA TRP A 207 -7.58 -13.71 0.51
C TRP A 207 -8.67 -13.08 -0.35
N ASP A 208 -8.85 -11.76 -0.27
CA ASP A 208 -9.91 -11.05 -0.97
C ASP A 208 -9.83 -11.18 -2.49
N SER A 209 -8.64 -11.50 -3.02
CA SER A 209 -8.41 -11.72 -4.44
C SER A 209 -9.20 -12.90 -5.00
N LEU A 210 -9.46 -13.93 -4.17
CA LEU A 210 -10.29 -15.07 -4.58
C LEU A 210 -11.70 -14.65 -4.96
N GLU A 211 -12.25 -13.64 -4.29
CA GLU A 211 -13.57 -13.10 -4.56
C GLU A 211 -13.53 -11.98 -5.60
N THR A 212 -12.74 -10.94 -5.32
CA THR A 212 -12.68 -9.71 -6.14
C THR A 212 -12.24 -9.98 -7.58
N LEU A 213 -11.34 -10.95 -7.78
CA LEU A 213 -10.79 -11.32 -9.08
C LEU A 213 -11.33 -12.68 -9.60
N LYS A 214 -12.30 -13.26 -8.90
CA LYS A 214 -12.95 -14.55 -9.22
C LYS A 214 -11.98 -15.75 -9.29
N TRP A 215 -10.77 -15.62 -8.72
CA TRP A 215 -9.78 -16.68 -8.75
C TRP A 215 -10.19 -17.91 -7.94
N GLY A 216 -11.03 -17.74 -6.92
CA GLY A 216 -11.57 -18.83 -6.11
C GLY A 216 -12.40 -19.84 -6.92
N GLU A 217 -12.92 -19.47 -8.09
CA GLU A 217 -13.60 -20.41 -9.01
C GLU A 217 -12.66 -21.48 -9.58
N ILE A 218 -11.32 -21.20 -9.56
CA ILE A 218 -10.31 -22.04 -10.20
C ILE A 218 -9.32 -22.60 -9.16
N LEU A 219 -9.16 -21.93 -8.03
CA LEU A 219 -8.17 -22.23 -7.01
C LEU A 219 -8.85 -22.71 -5.72
N PRO A 220 -9.05 -24.04 -5.54
CA PRO A 220 -9.77 -24.57 -4.38
C PRO A 220 -8.92 -24.74 -3.13
N TYR A 221 -7.61 -24.46 -3.17
CA TYR A 221 -6.71 -24.65 -2.05
C TYR A 221 -5.97 -23.34 -1.70
N THR A 222 -5.82 -23.07 -0.40
CA THR A 222 -4.92 -22.05 0.12
C THR A 222 -3.97 -22.67 1.15
N THR A 223 -2.68 -22.54 0.92
CA THR A 223 -1.67 -22.89 1.92
C THR A 223 -1.34 -21.68 2.76
N VAL A 224 -1.54 -21.80 4.07
CA VAL A 224 -1.25 -20.78 5.08
C VAL A 224 0.06 -21.14 5.76
N SER A 225 1.08 -20.32 5.54
CA SER A 225 2.38 -20.43 6.17
C SER A 225 2.94 -19.05 6.46
N GLN A 226 3.62 -18.89 7.58
CA GLN A 226 4.31 -17.65 7.93
C GLN A 226 5.41 -17.31 6.92
N TYR A 227 6.00 -18.31 6.28
CA TYR A 227 7.15 -18.19 5.37
C TYR A 227 6.78 -18.08 3.89
N SER A 228 5.52 -18.29 3.52
CA SER A 228 4.97 -17.89 2.22
C SER A 228 4.20 -16.57 2.29
N SER A 229 3.98 -16.06 3.50
CA SER A 229 3.24 -14.82 3.76
C SER A 229 4.08 -13.60 3.40
N ILE A 230 3.93 -13.11 2.19
CA ILE A 230 4.72 -12.01 1.64
C ILE A 230 4.06 -10.68 1.98
N GLY A 231 4.78 -9.79 2.65
CA GLY A 231 4.30 -8.45 2.95
C GLY A 231 3.91 -7.68 1.69
N ALA A 232 2.81 -6.98 1.75
CA ALA A 232 2.27 -6.21 0.63
C ALA A 232 2.03 -4.74 1.02
N PRO A 233 3.10 -3.96 1.35
CA PRO A 233 2.95 -2.56 1.68
C PRO A 233 2.46 -1.76 0.46
N GLY A 234 1.47 -0.91 0.67
CA GLY A 234 0.98 0.06 -0.28
C GLY A 234 1.13 1.48 0.25
N LEU A 235 1.22 2.42 -0.66
CA LEU A 235 1.45 3.84 -0.37
C LEU A 235 0.26 4.68 -0.81
N VAL A 236 -0.19 5.58 0.07
CA VAL A 236 -0.96 6.76 -0.31
C VAL A 236 -0.03 7.96 -0.18
N VAL A 237 0.30 8.56 -1.32
CA VAL A 237 1.29 9.64 -1.42
C VAL A 237 0.70 10.86 -2.11
N MET A 238 1.25 12.03 -1.79
CA MET A 238 0.88 13.29 -2.41
C MET A 238 2.11 13.98 -3.01
N ASN A 239 1.94 14.66 -4.12
CA ASN A 239 2.99 15.48 -4.73
C ASN A 239 3.54 16.48 -3.72
N ARG A 240 4.88 16.55 -3.59
CA ARG A 240 5.55 17.38 -2.60
C ARG A 240 5.23 18.86 -2.78
N ALA A 241 5.36 19.37 -4.00
CA ALA A 241 5.12 20.78 -4.28
C ALA A 241 3.65 21.16 -4.05
N LYS A 242 2.72 20.27 -4.41
CA LYS A 242 1.29 20.46 -4.13
C LYS A 242 1.04 20.53 -2.62
N TRP A 243 1.59 19.58 -1.84
CA TRP A 243 1.52 19.59 -0.38
C TRP A 243 2.02 20.89 0.22
N ASP A 244 3.22 21.33 -0.19
CA ASP A 244 3.88 22.53 0.34
C ASP A 244 3.12 23.81 -0.03
N SER A 245 2.30 23.80 -1.10
CA SER A 245 1.42 24.90 -1.50
C SER A 245 0.12 25.00 -0.71
N LEU A 246 -0.25 23.95 0.04
CA LEU A 246 -1.49 23.94 0.83
C LEU A 246 -1.38 24.80 2.09
N PRO A 247 -2.47 25.50 2.48
CA PRO A 247 -2.52 26.20 3.76
C PRO A 247 -2.26 25.24 4.95
N PRO A 248 -1.58 25.69 6.02
CA PRO A 248 -1.28 24.85 7.18
C PRO A 248 -2.51 24.15 7.80
N GLY A 249 -3.67 24.82 7.84
CA GLY A 249 -4.92 24.21 8.31
C GLY A 249 -5.39 23.05 7.44
N THR A 250 -5.21 23.15 6.12
CA THR A 250 -5.53 22.07 5.18
C THR A 250 -4.56 20.89 5.33
N GLN A 251 -3.27 21.16 5.54
CA GLN A 251 -2.27 20.13 5.82
C GLN A 251 -2.63 19.36 7.11
N GLN A 252 -3.03 20.06 8.18
CA GLN A 252 -3.46 19.42 9.43
C GLN A 252 -4.71 18.55 9.25
N ILE A 253 -5.68 18.98 8.44
CA ILE A 253 -6.85 18.17 8.09
C ILE A 253 -6.40 16.88 7.40
N ILE A 254 -5.55 16.97 6.38
CA ILE A 254 -5.05 15.81 5.62
C ILE A 254 -4.25 14.87 6.53
N ASP A 255 -3.36 15.39 7.40
CA ASP A 255 -2.59 14.57 8.33
C ASP A 255 -3.50 13.82 9.33
N SER A 256 -4.52 14.49 9.87
CA SER A 256 -5.52 13.86 10.75
C SER A 256 -6.32 12.78 10.02
N MET A 257 -6.80 13.07 8.81
CA MET A 257 -7.52 12.11 7.97
C MET A 257 -6.64 10.93 7.56
N SER A 258 -5.34 11.13 7.39
CA SER A 258 -4.40 10.06 7.05
C SER A 258 -4.36 8.97 8.12
N VAL A 259 -4.36 9.35 9.40
CA VAL A 259 -4.40 8.39 10.52
C VAL A 259 -5.76 7.66 10.57
N GLU A 260 -6.86 8.42 10.46
CA GLU A 260 -8.23 7.88 10.48
C GLU A 260 -8.45 6.87 9.35
N TYR A 261 -8.08 7.23 8.13
CA TYR A 261 -8.33 6.41 6.94
C TYR A 261 -7.37 5.23 6.81
N ALA A 262 -6.13 5.31 7.31
CA ALA A 262 -5.25 4.15 7.40
C ALA A 262 -5.86 3.03 8.27
N ASP A 263 -6.42 3.38 9.43
CA ASP A 263 -7.10 2.42 10.31
C ASP A 263 -8.40 1.91 9.68
N LYS A 264 -9.27 2.81 9.19
CA LYS A 264 -10.55 2.46 8.56
C LYS A 264 -10.38 1.50 7.37
N LEU A 265 -9.46 1.82 6.46
CA LEU A 265 -9.23 1.05 5.24
C LEU A 265 -8.57 -0.30 5.53
N SER A 266 -7.60 -0.36 6.45
CA SER A 266 -6.97 -1.62 6.82
C SER A 266 -7.94 -2.60 7.50
N ARG A 267 -8.84 -2.10 8.39
CA ARG A 267 -9.92 -2.91 8.98
C ARG A 267 -10.91 -3.40 7.93
N LEU A 268 -11.25 -2.55 6.97
CA LEU A 268 -12.12 -2.93 5.85
C LEU A 268 -11.48 -4.04 5.00
N TRP A 269 -10.16 -4.01 4.81
CA TRP A 269 -9.44 -5.07 4.10
C TRP A 269 -9.53 -6.39 4.86
N ASP A 270 -9.24 -6.39 6.16
CA ASP A 270 -9.37 -7.58 7.00
C ASP A 270 -10.81 -8.11 7.04
N GLU A 271 -11.81 -7.24 6.97
CA GLU A 271 -13.22 -7.64 6.86
C GLU A 271 -13.50 -8.33 5.53
N LYS A 272 -12.98 -7.80 4.42
CA LYS A 272 -13.09 -8.44 3.10
C LYS A 272 -12.48 -9.83 3.12
N ASP A 273 -11.29 -9.99 3.69
CA ASP A 273 -10.63 -11.28 3.81
C ASP A 273 -11.45 -12.28 4.62
N ARG A 274 -11.94 -11.89 5.81
CA ARG A 274 -12.81 -12.74 6.64
C ARG A 274 -14.08 -13.17 5.88
N ASN A 275 -14.70 -12.27 5.15
CA ASN A 275 -15.91 -12.56 4.37
C ASN A 275 -15.58 -13.51 3.21
N THR A 276 -14.44 -13.33 2.56
CA THR A 276 -13.95 -14.21 1.49
C THR A 276 -13.67 -15.61 2.01
N ILE A 277 -12.94 -15.74 3.12
CA ILE A 277 -12.66 -17.03 3.77
C ILE A 277 -13.98 -17.74 4.08
N LYS A 278 -14.92 -17.09 4.76
CA LYS A 278 -16.23 -17.65 5.11
C LYS A 278 -16.99 -18.13 3.87
N LYS A 279 -17.04 -17.31 2.82
CA LYS A 279 -17.76 -17.62 1.58
C LYS A 279 -17.16 -18.82 0.85
N TRP A 280 -15.82 -18.85 0.71
CA TRP A 280 -15.17 -19.91 -0.06
C TRP A 280 -15.07 -21.20 0.75
N THR A 281 -14.91 -21.16 2.08
CA THR A 281 -15.04 -22.35 2.94
C THR A 281 -16.41 -23.02 2.79
N ALA A 282 -17.50 -22.24 2.73
CA ALA A 282 -18.85 -22.76 2.47
C ALA A 282 -19.00 -23.38 1.06
N ARG A 283 -18.05 -23.13 0.15
CA ARG A 283 -17.97 -23.70 -1.20
C ARG A 283 -16.88 -24.76 -1.33
N ASN A 284 -16.52 -25.42 -0.24
CA ASN A 284 -15.51 -26.47 -0.15
C ASN A 284 -14.07 -26.02 -0.49
N HIS A 285 -13.75 -24.74 -0.37
CA HIS A 285 -12.36 -24.28 -0.42
C HIS A 285 -11.60 -24.77 0.81
N VAL A 286 -10.41 -25.31 0.61
CA VAL A 286 -9.62 -25.94 1.66
C VAL A 286 -8.45 -25.05 2.08
N SER A 287 -8.46 -24.61 3.33
CA SER A 287 -7.30 -23.96 3.96
C SER A 287 -6.37 -25.02 4.53
N ILE A 288 -5.13 -25.02 4.08
CA ILE A 288 -4.07 -25.96 4.48
C ILE A 288 -3.12 -25.19 5.40
N TYR A 289 -3.07 -25.61 6.67
CA TYR A 289 -2.10 -25.10 7.64
C TYR A 289 -0.93 -26.08 7.71
N LEU A 290 0.28 -25.59 7.49
CA LEU A 290 1.47 -26.43 7.57
C LEU A 290 1.70 -26.86 9.01
N ASN A 291 2.18 -28.10 9.20
CA ASN A 291 2.61 -28.54 10.52
C ASN A 291 3.96 -27.89 10.89
N ARG A 292 4.37 -28.03 12.16
CA ARG A 292 5.57 -27.37 12.69
C ARG A 292 6.86 -27.78 11.96
N GLU A 293 6.94 -29.02 11.49
CA GLU A 293 8.12 -29.52 10.77
C GLU A 293 8.22 -28.86 9.38
N GLU A 294 7.13 -28.80 8.63
CA GLU A 294 7.09 -28.12 7.33
C GLU A 294 7.31 -26.60 7.48
N GLU A 295 6.71 -25.95 8.48
CA GLU A 295 6.98 -24.53 8.75
C GLU A 295 8.47 -24.27 8.97
N LYS A 296 9.17 -25.18 9.69
CA LYS A 296 10.62 -25.07 9.88
C LYS A 296 11.39 -25.25 8.57
N ARG A 297 11.03 -26.22 7.74
CA ARG A 297 11.64 -26.45 6.42
C ARG A 297 11.46 -25.23 5.50
N TRP A 298 10.27 -24.65 5.50
CA TRP A 298 9.99 -23.42 4.72
C TRP A 298 10.80 -22.23 5.25
N ALA A 299 10.94 -22.12 6.58
CA ALA A 299 11.80 -21.10 7.20
C ALA A 299 13.25 -21.21 6.72
N GLU A 300 13.81 -22.43 6.78
CA GLU A 300 15.18 -22.72 6.36
C GLU A 300 15.40 -22.40 4.86
N ALA A 301 14.40 -22.67 4.02
CA ALA A 301 14.48 -22.36 2.59
C ALA A 301 14.50 -20.84 2.29
N VAL A 302 13.77 -20.02 3.07
CA VAL A 302 13.70 -18.56 2.84
C VAL A 302 14.73 -17.75 3.63
N LEU A 303 15.34 -18.32 4.68
CA LEU A 303 16.33 -17.64 5.51
C LEU A 303 17.48 -16.98 4.70
N PRO A 304 18.08 -17.63 3.68
CA PRO A 304 19.13 -17.03 2.88
C PRO A 304 18.70 -15.74 2.15
N LEU A 305 17.39 -15.55 1.91
CA LEU A 305 16.87 -14.34 1.28
C LEU A 305 16.99 -13.12 2.19
N TYR A 306 16.79 -13.30 3.51
CA TYR A 306 16.98 -12.21 4.48
C TYR A 306 18.44 -11.78 4.54
N GLU A 307 19.37 -12.75 4.58
CA GLU A 307 20.81 -12.50 4.61
C GLU A 307 21.27 -11.78 3.32
N ALA A 308 20.83 -12.27 2.16
CA ALA A 308 21.14 -11.66 0.87
C ALA A 308 20.60 -10.23 0.77
N LEU A 309 19.35 -9.99 1.23
CA LEU A 309 18.73 -8.67 1.24
C LEU A 309 19.54 -7.71 2.12
N VAL A 310 19.83 -8.10 3.36
CA VAL A 310 20.60 -7.28 4.31
C VAL A 310 21.98 -6.97 3.71
N LYS A 311 22.71 -7.98 3.23
CA LYS A 311 24.03 -7.80 2.61
C LYS A 311 23.97 -6.81 1.44
N GLN A 312 23.02 -6.98 0.53
CA GLN A 312 22.85 -6.12 -0.64
C GLN A 312 22.55 -4.67 -0.27
N LYS A 313 21.63 -4.47 0.71
CA LYS A 313 21.21 -3.12 1.09
C LYS A 313 22.26 -2.43 1.94
N SER A 314 22.92 -3.14 2.86
CA SER A 314 24.04 -2.60 3.66
C SER A 314 25.24 -2.20 2.79
N ALA A 315 25.54 -2.94 1.72
CA ALA A 315 26.57 -2.57 0.76
C ALA A 315 26.28 -1.25 0.01
N ARG A 316 25.01 -0.80 0.02
CA ARG A 316 24.55 0.49 -0.50
C ARG A 316 24.47 1.59 0.58
N GLY A 317 24.98 1.33 1.78
CA GLY A 317 24.94 2.26 2.92
C GLY A 317 23.57 2.41 3.58
N LEU A 318 22.64 1.47 3.33
CA LEU A 318 21.32 1.50 3.96
C LEU A 318 21.33 0.77 5.31
N PRO A 319 20.59 1.23 6.33
CA PRO A 319 20.50 0.60 7.66
C PRO A 319 19.60 -0.67 7.61
N ALA A 320 19.97 -1.64 6.76
CA ALA A 320 19.12 -2.79 6.47
C ALA A 320 19.06 -3.79 7.61
N VAL A 321 20.13 -3.91 8.41
CA VAL A 321 20.15 -4.75 9.61
C VAL A 321 19.14 -4.23 10.62
N GLU A 322 19.26 -2.95 10.96
CA GLU A 322 18.40 -2.26 11.92
C GLU A 322 16.94 -2.27 11.46
N ALA A 323 16.72 -2.06 10.17
CA ALA A 323 15.39 -2.06 9.56
C ALA A 323 14.73 -3.44 9.65
N LEU A 324 15.46 -4.52 9.36
CA LEU A 324 14.94 -5.89 9.47
C LEU A 324 14.66 -6.27 10.93
N GLU A 325 15.59 -5.95 11.84
CA GLU A 325 15.41 -6.22 13.27
C GLU A 325 14.25 -5.41 13.87
N PHE A 326 14.08 -4.15 13.43
CA PHE A 326 12.89 -3.36 13.77
C PHE A 326 11.61 -4.10 13.38
N CYS A 327 11.50 -4.55 12.12
CA CYS A 327 10.32 -5.25 11.64
C CYS A 327 10.04 -6.53 12.44
N LYS A 328 11.06 -7.37 12.68
CA LYS A 328 10.94 -8.62 13.46
C LYS A 328 10.51 -8.36 14.91
N ASN A 329 11.13 -7.37 15.56
CA ASN A 329 10.81 -7.00 16.94
C ASN A 329 9.40 -6.40 17.04
N TRP A 330 9.04 -5.54 16.07
CA TRP A 330 7.71 -4.94 16.00
C TRP A 330 6.64 -6.04 15.88
N VAL A 331 6.81 -7.00 14.95
CA VAL A 331 5.86 -8.12 14.78
C VAL A 331 5.77 -8.96 16.06
N ARG A 332 6.90 -9.31 16.68
CA ARG A 332 6.92 -10.06 17.95
C ARG A 332 6.10 -9.40 19.05
N ASN A 333 6.13 -8.07 19.11
CA ASN A 333 5.48 -7.29 20.17
C ASN A 333 4.02 -6.93 19.87
N ASN A 334 3.60 -6.91 18.60
CA ASN A 334 2.31 -6.37 18.17
C ASN A 334 1.42 -7.35 17.42
N ALA A 335 1.97 -8.42 16.81
CA ALA A 335 1.14 -9.45 16.22
C ALA A 335 0.44 -10.24 17.35
N LYS A 336 -0.86 -10.36 17.28
CA LYS A 336 -1.62 -11.20 18.21
C LYS A 336 -1.15 -12.64 18.05
N ARG A 337 -0.71 -13.24 19.16
CA ARG A 337 -0.44 -14.70 19.24
C ARG A 337 -1.72 -15.49 19.15
#